data_3beb0b7d589205961bea866f93269049
#
_entry.id   3beb0b7d589205961bea866f93269049
#
_cell.length_a   1.000
_cell.length_b   1.000
_cell.length_c   1.000
_cell.angle_alpha   90.00
_cell.angle_beta   90.00
_cell.angle_gamma   90.00
#
_symmetry.space_group_name_H-M   'P 1'
#
loop_
_entity.id
_entity.type
_entity.pdbx_description
1 polymer ?
#
loop_
_entity_poly.entity_id
_entity_poly.type
_entity_poly.pdbx_seq_one_letter_code
_entity_poly.pdbx_strand_id
1 'polypeptide(L)'
;MRLLTATAVFLLFAPLATLTAQGDPDRAVAGGGNFPAGWHVRTETNRQTGQPAPLENVKFTNMGDGLHTTVGPAGIYWRDRDTISASYHVVAKLSQMKNPTHPEAFGIFIGGKSLADSGQSYTYFLVRPIDGMYSVRRRPSYAGRPVAVVEWTASDAVTKADSSGKATNELSIQAQGGKVKFMVNGKEVYTGDAANLDVNGVVGYRVNHNLDVHLGPLGIHKL
;
A
#
# COMPACT_ATOMS: atom_id res chain seq x y z
N MET A 1 -46.61 -63.02 20.43
CA MET A 1 -45.30 -62.76 19.71
C MET A 1 -45.34 -61.39 19.13
N ARG A 2 -44.73 -60.38 19.75
CA ARG A 2 -44.66 -59.00 19.27
C ARG A 2 -43.26 -58.77 18.72
N LEU A 3 -43.14 -58.49 17.41
CA LEU A 3 -41.90 -58.08 16.79
C LEU A 3 -41.64 -56.61 17.14
N LEU A 4 -40.50 -56.34 17.73
CA LEU A 4 -39.92 -54.96 17.88
C LEU A 4 -39.05 -54.71 16.69
N THR A 5 -39.45 -53.76 15.87
CA THR A 5 -38.63 -53.19 14.79
C THR A 5 -37.76 -52.07 15.37
N ALA A 6 -36.44 -52.24 15.37
CA ALA A 6 -35.47 -51.22 15.75
C ALA A 6 -35.12 -50.38 14.50
N THR A 7 -35.46 -49.10 14.55
CA THR A 7 -35.07 -48.12 13.50
C THR A 7 -33.71 -47.53 13.87
N ALA A 8 -32.68 -47.85 13.08
CA ALA A 8 -31.35 -47.25 13.21
C ALA A 8 -31.32 -45.89 12.51
N VAL A 9 -31.10 -44.80 13.25
CA VAL A 9 -30.91 -43.49 12.75
C VAL A 9 -29.41 -43.31 12.47
N PHE A 10 -29.03 -43.23 11.17
CA PHE A 10 -27.67 -42.85 10.74
C PHE A 10 -27.56 -41.33 10.74
N LEU A 11 -26.83 -40.78 11.69
CA LEU A 11 -26.39 -39.38 11.68
C LEU A 11 -25.21 -39.24 10.71
N LEU A 12 -25.45 -38.67 9.55
CA LEU A 12 -24.42 -38.23 8.61
C LEU A 12 -23.72 -36.97 9.17
N PHE A 13 -22.53 -37.14 9.72
CA PHE A 13 -21.62 -36.02 9.99
C PHE A 13 -20.96 -35.59 8.67
N ALA A 14 -21.46 -34.55 8.08
CA ALA A 14 -20.73 -33.85 7.00
C ALA A 14 -19.57 -33.07 7.63
N PRO A 15 -18.32 -33.23 7.16
CA PRO A 15 -17.21 -32.38 7.64
C PRO A 15 -17.50 -30.95 7.21
N LEU A 16 -17.58 -30.01 8.16
CA LEU A 16 -17.50 -28.59 7.88
C LEU A 16 -16.09 -28.32 7.29
N ALA A 17 -16.02 -28.16 5.98
CA ALA A 17 -14.87 -27.58 5.35
C ALA A 17 -14.76 -26.12 5.82
N THR A 18 -13.78 -25.83 6.67
CA THR A 18 -13.40 -24.46 6.99
C THR A 18 -12.89 -23.83 5.70
N LEU A 19 -13.70 -23.01 5.06
CA LEU A 19 -13.24 -22.07 4.04
C LEU A 19 -12.29 -21.10 4.72
N THR A 20 -11.00 -21.41 4.71
CA THR A 20 -9.98 -20.40 4.93
C THR A 20 -10.13 -19.39 3.78
N ALA A 21 -10.48 -18.16 4.10
CA ALA A 21 -10.44 -17.08 3.14
C ALA A 21 -9.00 -16.99 2.62
N GLN A 22 -8.77 -17.58 1.47
CA GLN A 22 -7.51 -17.54 0.76
C GLN A 22 -7.41 -16.10 0.25
N GLY A 23 -6.52 -15.30 0.86
CA GLY A 23 -6.22 -13.95 0.36
C GLY A 23 -5.83 -14.05 -1.12
N ASP A 24 -6.16 -13.01 -1.91
CA ASP A 24 -5.81 -12.94 -3.31
C ASP A 24 -4.28 -13.16 -3.47
N PRO A 25 -3.84 -14.22 -4.17
CA PRO A 25 -2.42 -14.49 -4.32
C PRO A 25 -1.75 -13.40 -5.17
N ASP A 26 -0.52 -13.07 -4.82
CA ASP A 26 0.30 -12.17 -5.63
C ASP A 26 0.43 -12.73 -7.05
N ARG A 27 0.08 -11.93 -8.06
CA ARG A 27 0.23 -12.32 -9.47
C ARG A 27 1.69 -12.39 -9.87
N ALA A 28 2.03 -13.28 -10.79
CA ALA A 28 3.31 -13.24 -11.48
C ALA A 28 3.39 -12.03 -12.43
N VAL A 29 4.55 -11.38 -12.49
CA VAL A 29 4.80 -10.23 -13.37
C VAL A 29 5.97 -10.54 -14.28
N ALA A 30 5.75 -10.56 -15.59
CA ALA A 30 6.81 -10.81 -16.56
C ALA A 30 7.78 -9.62 -16.67
N GLY A 31 9.09 -9.88 -16.68
CA GLY A 31 10.14 -8.88 -16.88
C GLY A 31 10.37 -7.95 -15.69
N GLY A 32 10.07 -8.42 -14.48
CA GLY A 32 10.41 -7.73 -13.23
C GLY A 32 11.84 -8.02 -12.77
N GLY A 33 12.20 -7.51 -11.58
CA GLY A 33 13.50 -7.73 -10.92
C GLY A 33 14.59 -6.73 -11.28
N ASN A 34 14.39 -5.90 -12.31
CA ASN A 34 15.34 -4.85 -12.68
C ASN A 34 14.73 -3.47 -12.41
N PHE A 35 15.48 -2.58 -11.76
CA PHE A 35 14.99 -1.29 -11.32
C PHE A 35 15.85 -0.15 -11.87
N PRO A 36 15.29 1.06 -12.07
CA PRO A 36 16.04 2.23 -12.48
C PRO A 36 17.18 2.56 -11.49
N ALA A 37 18.29 3.04 -12.01
CA ALA A 37 19.47 3.34 -11.20
C ALA A 37 19.14 4.30 -10.03
N GLY A 38 19.65 3.97 -8.85
CA GLY A 38 19.45 4.72 -7.61
C GLY A 38 18.10 4.48 -6.91
N TRP A 39 17.23 3.62 -7.47
CA TRP A 39 16.02 3.20 -6.80
C TRP A 39 16.22 1.90 -6.03
N HIS A 40 15.65 1.86 -4.85
CA HIS A 40 15.52 0.65 -4.03
C HIS A 40 14.06 0.20 -4.01
N VAL A 41 13.88 -1.10 -3.97
CA VAL A 41 12.55 -1.73 -3.86
C VAL A 41 12.60 -2.77 -2.75
N ARG A 42 11.60 -2.79 -1.91
CA ARG A 42 11.41 -3.84 -0.92
C ARG A 42 9.96 -4.29 -0.91
N THR A 43 9.77 -5.57 -1.11
CA THR A 43 8.46 -6.23 -1.05
C THR A 43 8.08 -6.58 0.38
N GLU A 44 6.80 -6.73 0.64
CA GLU A 44 6.33 -7.29 1.91
C GLU A 44 6.61 -8.79 2.00
N THR A 45 6.56 -9.27 3.24
CA THR A 45 6.70 -10.70 3.52
C THR A 45 5.49 -11.45 2.95
N ASN A 46 5.75 -12.48 2.16
CA ASN A 46 4.75 -13.45 1.76
C ASN A 46 4.27 -14.20 3.02
N ARG A 47 2.98 -14.16 3.30
CA ARG A 47 2.39 -14.74 4.52
C ARG A 47 2.51 -16.25 4.60
N GLN A 48 2.63 -16.93 3.45
CA GLN A 48 2.72 -18.38 3.38
C GLN A 48 4.14 -18.88 3.67
N THR A 49 5.15 -18.13 3.20
CA THR A 49 6.56 -18.55 3.30
C THR A 49 7.31 -17.85 4.44
N GLY A 50 6.81 -16.73 4.95
CA GLY A 50 7.51 -15.88 5.92
C GLY A 50 8.71 -15.15 5.34
N GLN A 51 8.98 -15.27 4.03
CA GLN A 51 10.09 -14.62 3.32
C GLN A 51 9.61 -13.39 2.55
N PRO A 52 10.48 -12.42 2.25
CA PRO A 52 10.15 -11.35 1.31
C PRO A 52 9.64 -11.94 -0.01
N ALA A 53 8.57 -11.36 -0.55
CA ALA A 53 8.05 -11.80 -1.84
C ALA A 53 9.08 -11.52 -2.94
N PRO A 54 9.14 -12.37 -3.99
CA PRO A 54 10.15 -12.27 -5.05
C PRO A 54 10.12 -10.92 -5.78
N LEU A 55 11.28 -10.27 -5.94
CA LEU A 55 11.42 -9.01 -6.67
C LEU A 55 11.17 -9.17 -8.17
N GLU A 56 11.29 -10.37 -8.71
CA GLU A 56 10.96 -10.73 -10.09
C GLU A 56 9.49 -10.47 -10.43
N ASN A 57 8.62 -10.42 -9.41
CA ASN A 57 7.22 -10.07 -9.54
C ASN A 57 6.95 -8.57 -9.37
N VAL A 58 7.99 -7.74 -9.49
CA VAL A 58 7.91 -6.28 -9.50
C VAL A 58 8.58 -5.76 -10.76
N LYS A 59 7.80 -5.25 -11.70
CA LYS A 59 8.31 -4.51 -12.86
C LYS A 59 8.24 -3.02 -12.53
N PHE A 60 9.38 -2.36 -12.48
CA PHE A 60 9.51 -0.95 -12.12
C PHE A 60 10.46 -0.26 -13.08
N THR A 61 9.95 0.62 -13.91
CA THR A 61 10.67 1.20 -15.05
C THR A 61 10.43 2.69 -15.16
N ASN A 62 11.34 3.40 -15.83
CA ASN A 62 11.09 4.78 -16.23
C ASN A 62 9.95 4.84 -17.26
N MET A 63 9.09 5.86 -17.16
CA MET A 63 7.99 6.09 -18.07
C MET A 63 7.69 7.61 -18.13
N GLY A 64 8.03 8.25 -19.24
CA GLY A 64 7.90 9.69 -19.36
C GLY A 64 8.79 10.42 -18.35
N ASP A 65 8.20 11.37 -17.64
CA ASP A 65 8.84 12.13 -16.55
C ASP A 65 8.79 11.42 -15.19
N GLY A 66 8.08 10.28 -15.10
CA GLY A 66 7.89 9.50 -13.90
C GLY A 66 8.34 8.05 -14.04
N LEU A 67 7.70 7.20 -13.28
CA LEU A 67 7.96 5.78 -13.18
C LEU A 67 6.66 5.00 -13.37
N HIS A 68 6.78 3.78 -13.82
CA HIS A 68 5.64 2.87 -13.90
C HIS A 68 5.95 1.59 -13.13
N THR A 69 5.02 1.15 -12.32
CA THR A 69 5.14 -0.12 -11.62
C THR A 69 3.96 -1.03 -11.89
N THR A 70 4.28 -2.27 -12.26
CA THR A 70 3.33 -3.38 -12.31
C THR A 70 3.77 -4.38 -11.25
N VAL A 71 2.91 -4.66 -10.29
CA VAL A 71 3.29 -5.46 -9.12
C VAL A 71 2.37 -6.67 -8.92
N GLY A 72 2.99 -7.78 -8.50
CA GLY A 72 2.32 -8.85 -7.77
C GLY A 72 2.29 -8.52 -6.28
N PRO A 73 3.44 -8.55 -5.59
CA PRO A 73 3.51 -8.26 -4.16
C PRO A 73 3.42 -6.77 -3.86
N ALA A 74 2.92 -6.46 -2.67
CA ALA A 74 2.99 -5.12 -2.10
C ALA A 74 4.44 -4.74 -1.78
N GLY A 75 4.77 -3.44 -1.92
CA GLY A 75 6.13 -2.98 -1.66
C GLY A 75 6.28 -1.48 -1.47
N ILE A 76 7.49 -1.08 -1.11
CA ILE A 76 7.95 0.31 -1.04
C ILE A 76 9.07 0.56 -2.03
N TYR A 77 9.13 1.81 -2.53
CA TYR A 77 10.07 2.26 -3.55
C TYR A 77 10.68 3.58 -3.10
N TRP A 78 12.00 3.68 -3.05
CA TRP A 78 12.67 4.89 -2.54
C TRP A 78 14.04 5.12 -3.15
N ARG A 79 14.57 6.32 -2.95
CA ARG A 79 15.96 6.69 -3.19
C ARG A 79 16.51 7.30 -1.91
N ASP A 80 17.72 6.96 -1.53
CA ASP A 80 18.33 7.47 -0.28
C ASP A 80 18.47 8.99 -0.26
N ARG A 81 18.65 9.61 -1.44
CA ARG A 81 18.74 11.06 -1.59
C ARG A 81 17.43 11.82 -1.29
N ASP A 82 16.29 11.15 -1.35
CA ASP A 82 14.97 11.74 -1.09
C ASP A 82 14.67 11.72 0.43
N THR A 83 15.51 12.39 1.18
CA THR A 83 15.44 12.47 2.65
C THR A 83 14.96 13.85 3.09
N ILE A 84 14.07 13.86 4.07
CA ILE A 84 13.44 15.06 4.62
C ILE A 84 13.64 15.16 6.13
N SER A 85 13.64 16.40 6.62
CA SER A 85 13.64 16.73 8.05
C SER A 85 13.03 18.10 8.29
N ALA A 86 12.61 18.37 9.52
CA ALA A 86 12.02 19.63 9.95
C ALA A 86 10.69 19.95 9.22
N SER A 87 10.54 21.15 8.63
CA SER A 87 9.33 21.57 7.93
C SER A 87 9.46 21.33 6.43
N TYR A 88 8.47 20.66 5.83
CA TYR A 88 8.51 20.29 4.43
C TYR A 88 7.10 20.08 3.85
N HIS A 89 7.04 20.07 2.53
CA HIS A 89 5.89 19.63 1.75
C HIS A 89 6.36 18.60 0.70
N VAL A 90 5.72 17.44 0.70
CA VAL A 90 5.94 16.36 -0.28
C VAL A 90 4.68 16.21 -1.11
N VAL A 91 4.84 16.11 -2.42
CA VAL A 91 3.71 15.92 -3.35
C VAL A 91 4.07 14.95 -4.46
N ALA A 92 3.10 14.14 -4.87
CA ALA A 92 3.21 13.30 -6.06
C ALA A 92 1.84 13.07 -6.70
N LYS A 93 1.81 13.06 -8.03
CA LYS A 93 0.64 12.67 -8.81
C LYS A 93 0.76 11.20 -9.20
N LEU A 94 -0.21 10.40 -8.80
CA LEU A 94 -0.22 8.96 -8.97
C LEU A 94 -1.44 8.51 -9.75
N SER A 95 -1.26 7.59 -10.72
CA SER A 95 -2.36 7.14 -11.57
C SER A 95 -2.48 5.62 -11.55
N GLN A 96 -3.63 5.12 -11.09
CA GLN A 96 -4.04 3.74 -11.34
C GLN A 96 -4.33 3.58 -12.84
N MET A 97 -3.84 2.51 -13.45
CA MET A 97 -3.95 2.31 -14.90
C MET A 97 -5.08 1.34 -15.29
N LYS A 98 -5.53 0.51 -14.35
CA LYS A 98 -6.65 -0.42 -14.50
C LYS A 98 -7.19 -0.84 -13.14
N ASN A 99 -8.43 -1.33 -13.10
CA ASN A 99 -8.97 -1.89 -11.86
C ASN A 99 -8.18 -3.12 -11.42
N PRO A 100 -7.81 -3.19 -10.13
CA PRO A 100 -7.39 -4.45 -9.52
C PRO A 100 -8.60 -5.38 -9.35
N THR A 101 -8.34 -6.67 -9.15
CA THR A 101 -9.38 -7.68 -8.88
C THR A 101 -10.02 -7.50 -7.50
N HIS A 102 -9.28 -6.92 -6.57
CA HIS A 102 -9.72 -6.58 -5.21
C HIS A 102 -9.43 -5.12 -4.91
N PRO A 103 -10.12 -4.50 -3.92
CA PRO A 103 -9.86 -3.13 -3.52
C PRO A 103 -8.43 -2.95 -3.00
N GLU A 104 -7.56 -2.39 -3.83
CA GLU A 104 -6.15 -2.17 -3.54
C GLU A 104 -5.79 -0.68 -3.58
N ALA A 105 -4.69 -0.33 -2.93
CA ALA A 105 -4.32 1.05 -2.67
C ALA A 105 -2.85 1.35 -2.95
N PHE A 106 -2.56 2.59 -3.24
CA PHE A 106 -1.22 3.11 -3.48
C PHE A 106 -1.10 4.53 -2.94
N GLY A 107 0.14 4.98 -2.78
CA GLY A 107 0.39 6.32 -2.28
C GLY A 107 1.86 6.61 -2.01
N ILE A 108 2.10 7.50 -1.06
CA ILE A 108 3.43 7.95 -0.67
C ILE A 108 3.69 7.65 0.81
N PHE A 109 4.95 7.53 1.16
CA PHE A 109 5.37 7.45 2.56
C PHE A 109 6.39 8.51 2.91
N ILE A 110 6.48 8.86 4.18
CA ILE A 110 7.43 9.79 4.78
C ILE A 110 8.11 9.15 5.98
N GLY A 111 9.21 9.75 6.43
CA GLY A 111 9.89 9.38 7.66
C GLY A 111 10.50 7.99 7.65
N GLY A 112 10.86 7.50 6.45
CA GLY A 112 11.44 6.17 6.29
C GLY A 112 12.78 6.02 6.98
N LYS A 113 12.92 4.99 7.81
CA LYS A 113 14.16 4.61 8.53
C LYS A 113 14.43 3.14 8.33
N SER A 114 15.71 2.77 8.20
CA SER A 114 16.16 1.36 8.09
C SER A 114 15.36 0.58 7.04
N LEU A 115 15.03 1.21 5.90
CA LEU A 115 14.08 0.67 4.91
C LEU A 115 14.51 -0.68 4.32
N ALA A 116 15.82 -0.95 4.28
CA ALA A 116 16.38 -2.21 3.83
C ALA A 116 16.43 -3.30 4.91
N ASP A 117 16.21 -2.94 6.19
CA ASP A 117 16.44 -3.82 7.34
C ASP A 117 15.14 -4.23 8.04
N SER A 118 15.25 -5.16 9.00
CA SER A 118 14.12 -5.61 9.81
C SER A 118 13.52 -4.51 10.69
N GLY A 119 14.31 -3.48 11.04
CA GLY A 119 13.92 -2.31 11.82
C GLY A 119 13.21 -1.22 11.01
N GLN A 120 12.85 -1.47 9.74
CA GLN A 120 12.20 -0.44 8.93
C GLN A 120 10.98 0.16 9.61
N SER A 121 10.89 1.50 9.56
CA SER A 121 9.68 2.20 9.99
C SER A 121 9.36 3.36 9.05
N TYR A 122 8.09 3.68 8.90
CA TYR A 122 7.62 4.81 8.10
C TYR A 122 6.13 5.07 8.32
N THR A 123 5.70 6.31 8.09
CA THR A 123 4.28 6.68 7.96
C THR A 123 3.90 6.74 6.50
N TYR A 124 2.75 6.18 6.12
CA TYR A 124 2.31 6.16 4.73
C TYR A 124 0.85 6.55 4.57
N PHE A 125 0.59 7.22 3.46
CA PHE A 125 -0.69 7.77 3.06
C PHE A 125 -1.12 7.14 1.75
N LEU A 126 -2.29 6.52 1.74
CA LEU A 126 -2.82 5.73 0.64
C LEU A 126 -4.16 6.27 0.16
N VAL A 127 -4.40 6.12 -1.14
CA VAL A 127 -5.73 6.21 -1.76
C VAL A 127 -6.12 4.89 -2.38
N ARG A 128 -7.41 4.62 -2.41
CA ARG A 128 -8.04 3.45 -2.99
C ARG A 128 -9.13 3.90 -3.96
N PRO A 129 -8.80 4.09 -5.26
CA PRO A 129 -9.71 4.70 -6.22
C PRO A 129 -10.97 3.91 -6.52
N ILE A 130 -10.95 2.58 -6.37
CA ILE A 130 -12.12 1.73 -6.68
C ILE A 130 -13.36 2.13 -5.88
N ASP A 131 -13.19 2.64 -4.67
CA ASP A 131 -14.28 3.03 -3.77
C ASP A 131 -14.16 4.46 -3.22
N GLY A 132 -13.10 5.20 -3.57
CA GLY A 132 -12.91 6.58 -3.18
C GLY A 132 -12.49 6.75 -1.72
N MET A 133 -11.68 5.83 -1.20
CA MET A 133 -11.21 5.86 0.17
C MET A 133 -9.75 6.29 0.29
N TYR A 134 -9.38 6.82 1.46
CA TYR A 134 -8.01 7.05 1.87
C TYR A 134 -7.73 6.41 3.24
N SER A 135 -6.46 6.23 3.56
CA SER A 135 -6.00 5.76 4.87
C SER A 135 -4.62 6.33 5.18
N VAL A 136 -4.36 6.63 6.46
CA VAL A 136 -3.02 6.94 6.97
C VAL A 136 -2.60 5.84 7.91
N ARG A 137 -1.41 5.28 7.70
CA ARG A 137 -0.92 4.16 8.49
C ARG A 137 0.53 4.34 8.87
N ARG A 138 0.94 3.67 9.92
CA ARG A 138 2.32 3.58 10.35
C ARG A 138 2.80 2.13 10.27
N ARG A 139 3.98 1.91 9.70
CA ARG A 139 4.70 0.63 9.75
C ARG A 139 5.79 0.74 10.82
N PRO A 140 5.65 0.09 11.97
CA PRO A 140 6.64 0.21 13.05
C PRO A 140 7.87 -0.67 12.88
N SER A 141 7.79 -1.74 12.06
CA SER A 141 8.89 -2.64 11.70
C SER A 141 8.53 -3.49 10.49
N TYR A 142 9.50 -4.20 9.90
CA TYR A 142 9.25 -5.06 8.73
C TYR A 142 8.25 -6.18 9.03
N ALA A 143 8.45 -6.91 10.10
CA ALA A 143 7.55 -7.99 10.53
C ALA A 143 6.30 -7.47 11.26
N GLY A 144 6.30 -6.19 11.69
CA GLY A 144 5.20 -5.59 12.44
C GLY A 144 3.97 -5.37 11.57
N ARG A 145 2.79 -5.56 12.16
CA ARG A 145 1.55 -5.21 11.50
C ARG A 145 1.46 -3.69 11.35
N PRO A 146 0.98 -3.19 10.22
CA PRO A 146 0.66 -1.77 10.09
C PRO A 146 -0.39 -1.34 11.13
N VAL A 147 -0.15 -0.18 11.73
CA VAL A 147 -1.08 0.45 12.67
C VAL A 147 -1.82 1.54 11.92
N ALA A 148 -3.14 1.52 11.96
CA ALA A 148 -3.94 2.60 11.39
C ALA A 148 -3.86 3.83 12.29
N VAL A 149 -3.52 4.96 11.68
CA VAL A 149 -3.66 6.31 12.26
C VAL A 149 -5.02 6.86 11.86
N VAL A 150 -5.39 6.63 10.60
CA VAL A 150 -6.74 6.84 10.06
C VAL A 150 -7.14 5.54 9.36
N GLU A 151 -8.23 4.94 9.78
CA GLU A 151 -8.82 3.79 9.12
C GLU A 151 -9.31 4.15 7.71
N TRP A 152 -9.69 3.15 6.90
CA TRP A 152 -10.24 3.43 5.59
C TRP A 152 -11.46 4.34 5.68
N THR A 153 -11.32 5.55 5.15
CA THR A 153 -12.31 6.63 5.24
C THR A 153 -12.67 7.10 3.84
N ALA A 154 -13.94 7.14 3.52
CA ALA A 154 -14.42 7.68 2.26
C ALA A 154 -14.21 9.20 2.19
N SER A 155 -13.83 9.71 1.02
CA SER A 155 -13.65 11.15 0.81
C SER A 155 -13.93 11.54 -0.64
N ASP A 156 -14.68 12.62 -0.81
CA ASP A 156 -14.93 13.24 -2.13
C ASP A 156 -13.67 13.87 -2.73
N ALA A 157 -12.60 14.01 -1.94
CA ALA A 157 -11.30 14.44 -2.44
C ALA A 157 -10.63 13.36 -3.31
N VAL A 158 -10.95 12.07 -3.09
CA VAL A 158 -10.36 10.97 -3.86
C VAL A 158 -11.10 10.81 -5.17
N THR A 159 -10.39 11.02 -6.29
CA THR A 159 -10.91 10.72 -7.63
C THR A 159 -11.07 9.21 -7.76
N LYS A 160 -12.30 8.77 -7.99
CA LYS A 160 -12.63 7.36 -8.20
C LYS A 160 -12.20 6.89 -9.58
N ALA A 161 -11.94 5.59 -9.69
CA ALA A 161 -11.65 4.96 -10.97
C ALA A 161 -12.86 5.05 -11.92
N ASP A 162 -12.58 5.37 -13.17
CA ASP A 162 -13.55 5.35 -14.25
C ASP A 162 -13.91 3.91 -14.68
N SER A 163 -14.75 3.78 -15.68
CA SER A 163 -15.18 2.46 -16.21
C SER A 163 -14.03 1.64 -16.79
N SER A 164 -12.91 2.26 -17.17
CA SER A 164 -11.69 1.57 -17.61
C SER A 164 -10.75 1.21 -16.46
N GLY A 165 -11.10 1.60 -15.24
CA GLY A 165 -10.30 1.39 -14.05
C GLY A 165 -9.20 2.43 -13.81
N LYS A 166 -9.21 3.53 -14.58
CA LYS A 166 -8.21 4.60 -14.45
C LYS A 166 -8.64 5.65 -13.45
N ALA A 167 -7.68 6.08 -12.63
CA ALA A 167 -7.85 7.23 -11.74
C ALA A 167 -6.52 7.90 -11.48
N THR A 168 -6.50 9.22 -11.50
CA THR A 168 -5.34 10.02 -11.10
C THR A 168 -5.67 10.80 -9.85
N ASN A 169 -4.80 10.70 -8.85
CA ASN A 169 -4.88 11.47 -7.63
C ASN A 169 -3.53 12.12 -7.33
N GLU A 170 -3.55 13.38 -6.91
CA GLU A 170 -2.40 14.05 -6.35
C GLU A 170 -2.43 13.88 -4.83
N LEU A 171 -1.39 13.29 -4.28
CA LEU A 171 -1.22 13.14 -2.83
C LEU A 171 -0.17 14.11 -2.35
N SER A 172 -0.45 14.81 -1.25
CA SER A 172 0.57 15.61 -0.61
C SER A 172 0.53 15.50 0.91
N ILE A 173 1.72 15.66 1.51
CA ILE A 173 1.92 15.64 2.95
C ILE A 173 2.75 16.87 3.33
N GLN A 174 2.22 17.69 4.23
CA GLN A 174 2.91 18.85 4.76
C GLN A 174 3.18 18.66 6.25
N ALA A 175 4.43 18.72 6.66
CA ALA A 175 4.84 18.72 8.08
C ALA A 175 5.36 20.10 8.45
N GLN A 176 4.70 20.75 9.43
CA GLN A 176 5.08 22.07 9.92
C GLN A 176 4.46 22.33 11.31
N GLY A 177 5.20 22.97 12.20
CA GLY A 177 4.68 23.41 13.50
C GLY A 177 4.17 22.27 14.38
N GLY A 178 4.80 21.10 14.33
CA GLY A 178 4.39 19.93 15.11
C GLY A 178 3.14 19.20 14.57
N LYS A 179 2.60 19.63 13.44
CA LYS A 179 1.45 19.01 12.76
C LYS A 179 1.85 18.43 11.42
N VAL A 180 1.10 17.42 10.99
CA VAL A 180 1.22 16.81 9.67
C VAL A 180 -0.13 16.81 9.00
N LYS A 181 -0.25 17.48 7.86
CA LYS A 181 -1.44 17.54 7.03
C LYS A 181 -1.33 16.58 5.87
N PHE A 182 -2.39 15.84 5.61
CA PHE A 182 -2.53 14.90 4.50
C PHE A 182 -3.61 15.43 3.57
N MET A 183 -3.27 15.55 2.29
CA MET A 183 -4.15 16.15 1.28
C MET A 183 -4.28 15.25 0.05
N VAL A 184 -5.48 15.19 -0.49
CA VAL A 184 -5.77 14.55 -1.79
C VAL A 184 -6.33 15.62 -2.72
N ASN A 185 -5.74 15.77 -3.90
CA ASN A 185 -6.20 16.73 -4.92
C ASN A 185 -6.38 18.15 -4.36
N GLY A 186 -5.44 18.59 -3.51
CA GLY A 186 -5.44 19.89 -2.87
C GLY A 186 -6.41 20.06 -1.69
N LYS A 187 -7.21 19.05 -1.35
CA LYS A 187 -8.12 19.07 -0.19
C LYS A 187 -7.49 18.35 1.00
N GLU A 188 -7.47 19.02 2.16
CA GLU A 188 -7.06 18.39 3.42
C GLU A 188 -8.07 17.30 3.80
N VAL A 189 -7.57 16.08 4.03
CA VAL A 189 -8.39 14.94 4.46
C VAL A 189 -8.10 14.52 5.91
N TYR A 190 -6.92 14.86 6.42
CA TYR A 190 -6.53 14.57 7.80
C TYR A 190 -5.39 15.47 8.26
N THR A 191 -5.39 15.85 9.54
CA THR A 191 -4.26 16.47 10.23
C THR A 191 -3.99 15.74 11.54
N GLY A 192 -2.75 15.33 11.76
CA GLY A 192 -2.28 14.64 12.96
C GLY A 192 -1.12 15.35 13.65
N ASP A 193 -0.77 14.87 14.84
CA ASP A 193 0.42 15.33 15.56
C ASP A 193 1.66 14.61 15.05
N ALA A 194 2.70 15.36 14.73
CA ALA A 194 3.99 14.83 14.25
C ALA A 194 4.65 13.89 15.26
N ALA A 195 4.40 14.10 16.57
CA ALA A 195 4.94 13.25 17.63
C ALA A 195 4.45 11.78 17.56
N ASN A 196 3.30 11.54 16.93
CA ASN A 196 2.69 10.22 16.81
C ASN A 196 3.05 9.51 15.47
N LEU A 197 3.86 10.15 14.63
CA LEU A 197 4.15 9.71 13.27
C LEU A 197 5.67 9.64 13.04
N ASP A 198 6.09 8.80 12.08
CA ASP A 198 7.43 8.88 11.54
C ASP A 198 7.44 9.98 10.47
N VAL A 199 8.08 11.12 10.76
CA VAL A 199 8.03 12.31 9.91
C VAL A 199 9.39 12.71 9.32
N ASN A 200 10.50 12.31 9.93
CA ASN A 200 11.86 12.64 9.48
C ASN A 200 12.56 11.38 8.95
N GLY A 201 13.06 11.44 7.74
CA GLY A 201 13.74 10.33 7.07
C GLY A 201 13.47 10.29 5.58
N VAL A 202 13.57 9.13 4.99
CA VAL A 202 13.38 8.91 3.55
C VAL A 202 11.91 9.04 3.16
N VAL A 203 11.68 9.58 1.96
CA VAL A 203 10.37 9.66 1.29
C VAL A 203 10.35 8.69 0.12
N GLY A 204 9.18 8.13 -0.17
CA GLY A 204 9.03 7.25 -1.33
C GLY A 204 7.58 6.89 -1.60
N TYR A 205 7.42 5.88 -2.44
CA TYR A 205 6.10 5.37 -2.80
C TYR A 205 5.79 4.08 -2.06
N ARG A 206 4.51 3.90 -1.77
CA ARG A 206 3.94 2.64 -1.29
C ARG A 206 2.89 2.17 -2.29
N VAL A 207 3.03 0.93 -2.80
CA VAL A 207 2.06 0.30 -3.69
C VAL A 207 1.68 -1.04 -3.10
N ASN A 208 0.39 -1.28 -2.96
CA ASN A 208 -0.14 -2.57 -2.52
C ASN A 208 -0.10 -3.59 -3.65
N HIS A 209 -0.56 -4.82 -3.37
CA HIS A 209 -0.39 -5.92 -4.32
C HIS A 209 -1.33 -5.86 -5.53
N ASN A 210 -0.97 -6.59 -6.59
CA ASN A 210 -1.76 -6.76 -7.83
C ASN A 210 -2.14 -5.47 -8.57
N LEU A 211 -1.34 -4.42 -8.42
CA LEU A 211 -1.58 -3.09 -9.01
C LEU A 211 -0.74 -2.81 -10.26
N ASP A 212 -1.22 -1.81 -11.00
CA ASP A 212 -0.61 -1.24 -12.19
C ASP A 212 -0.72 0.28 -12.05
N VAL A 213 0.39 0.96 -11.71
CA VAL A 213 0.39 2.36 -11.26
C VAL A 213 1.49 3.16 -11.96
N HIS A 214 1.12 4.32 -12.50
CA HIS A 214 2.08 5.33 -12.89
C HIS A 214 2.36 6.25 -11.70
N LEU A 215 3.65 6.43 -11.37
CA LEU A 215 4.16 7.20 -10.25
C LEU A 215 4.82 8.47 -10.82
N GLY A 216 4.14 9.60 -10.75
CA GLY A 216 4.71 10.90 -11.09
C GLY A 216 5.88 11.27 -10.17
N PRO A 217 6.74 12.23 -10.56
CA PRO A 217 7.88 12.63 -9.75
C PRO A 217 7.50 13.04 -8.33
N LEU A 218 8.36 12.70 -7.35
CA LEU A 218 8.25 13.23 -5.99
C LEU A 218 8.74 14.69 -5.98
N GLY A 219 7.83 15.62 -5.75
CA GLY A 219 8.15 17.00 -5.40
C GLY A 219 8.44 17.09 -3.90
N ILE A 220 9.64 17.52 -3.54
CA ILE A 220 10.06 17.68 -2.13
C ILE A 220 10.48 19.13 -1.92
N HIS A 221 9.77 19.84 -1.08
CA HIS A 221 9.98 21.27 -0.82
C HIS A 221 10.22 21.48 0.68
N LYS A 222 11.29 22.19 1.03
CA LYS A 222 11.51 22.70 2.39
C LYS A 222 10.61 23.92 2.61
N LEU A 223 10.04 24.03 3.80
CA LEU A 223 9.19 25.15 4.24
C LEU A 223 9.91 26.01 5.26
#